data_00a2093db9e2a5001ff88f2d647ceeaf
#
_entry.id   00a2093db9e2a5001ff88f2d647ceeaf
#
_cell.length_a   1.000
_cell.length_b   1.000
_cell.length_c   1.000
_cell.angle_alpha   90.00
_cell.angle_beta   90.00
_cell.angle_gamma   90.00
#
_symmetry.space_group_name_H-M   'P 1'
#
loop_
_entity.id
_entity.type
_entity.pdbx_description
1 polymer ?
#
loop_
_entity_poly.entity_id
_entity_poly.type
_entity_poly.pdbx_seq_one_letter_code
_entity_poly.pdbx_strand_id
1 'polypeptide(L)'
;MTPVKRVVMLTQTFYPDLGGSEKQALELSRALAGRGVGVTVLTRRRGGLPAEEDVDGFRVLRLGVFGPRSADSAVFMLKSFFWLLHNRDSYDAVHVHLASSPAVAAVLASRLTGKKTVVKLGGGRGVDEITLSAGTLLGRLKLAFFRAFRPELLVMNREVYDWLKGTPAYSGLGLRLFRNGVDTGHYTPLLYNEKINAKTALGLDNSQLFLFVGRLSPEKRVKEFLEVWAELLSEGTQRPRARLLIVGDGPERPALERAVADLGLSGSAALAGRKENLLPYYRAADVFILPSISEGLSNSMLEAMSCGVAVLASRVGGAREAVEPGVSGCLFDPLNRAELKQCLRAHLADRGLAARMGERARERAVEGYSMARVADELMTIYGGG
;
A
#
# COMPACT_ATOMS: atom_id res chain seq x y z
N MET A 1 -18.33 -24.71 11.35
CA MET A 1 -17.79 -24.13 10.11
C MET A 1 -16.62 -24.98 9.64
N THR A 2 -16.58 -25.38 8.39
CA THR A 2 -15.42 -26.12 7.85
C THR A 2 -14.25 -25.14 7.73
N PRO A 3 -13.06 -25.46 8.22
CA PRO A 3 -11.92 -24.56 8.11
C PRO A 3 -11.56 -24.33 6.64
N VAL A 4 -11.34 -23.09 6.25
CA VAL A 4 -10.86 -22.73 4.92
C VAL A 4 -9.42 -23.20 4.78
N LYS A 5 -9.18 -24.06 3.78
CA LYS A 5 -7.86 -24.67 3.54
C LYS A 5 -7.20 -24.19 2.25
N ARG A 6 -7.99 -23.64 1.33
CA ARG A 6 -7.50 -23.26 -0.01
C ARG A 6 -8.13 -21.95 -0.46
N VAL A 7 -7.30 -21.00 -0.87
CA VAL A 7 -7.72 -19.65 -1.27
C VAL A 7 -7.19 -19.30 -2.66
N VAL A 8 -8.05 -18.73 -3.49
CA VAL A 8 -7.65 -18.09 -4.75
C VAL A 8 -7.46 -16.60 -4.52
N MET A 9 -6.25 -16.10 -4.78
CA MET A 9 -5.94 -14.68 -4.85
C MET A 9 -6.11 -14.22 -6.30
N LEU A 10 -7.11 -13.41 -6.59
CA LEU A 10 -7.40 -12.92 -7.93
C LEU A 10 -6.91 -11.48 -8.08
N THR A 11 -5.93 -11.26 -8.95
CA THR A 11 -5.35 -9.93 -9.22
C THR A 11 -5.07 -9.74 -10.70
N GLN A 12 -5.16 -8.50 -11.20
CA GLN A 12 -4.90 -8.21 -12.62
C GLN A 12 -3.42 -8.29 -12.98
N THR A 13 -2.56 -7.89 -12.07
CA THR A 13 -1.09 -7.91 -12.19
C THR A 13 -0.50 -8.55 -10.95
N PHE A 14 0.66 -9.18 -11.10
CA PHE A 14 1.35 -9.84 -10.01
C PHE A 14 2.87 -9.86 -10.26
N TYR A 15 3.62 -10.43 -9.33
CA TYR A 15 5.07 -10.60 -9.40
C TYR A 15 5.53 -11.07 -10.80
N PRO A 16 6.64 -10.54 -11.35
CA PRO A 16 7.62 -9.63 -10.74
C PRO A 16 7.23 -8.14 -10.73
N ASP A 17 6.17 -7.76 -11.41
CA ASP A 17 5.67 -6.37 -11.44
C ASP A 17 4.88 -6.05 -10.16
N LEU A 18 5.51 -5.38 -9.20
CA LEU A 18 4.91 -5.06 -7.92
C LEU A 18 4.55 -3.57 -7.81
N GLY A 19 3.24 -3.30 -7.73
CA GLY A 19 2.67 -2.10 -7.12
C GLY A 19 2.27 -2.36 -5.67
N GLY A 20 1.59 -1.42 -5.03
CA GLY A 20 1.16 -1.58 -3.64
C GLY A 20 0.18 -2.74 -3.41
N SER A 21 -0.77 -2.92 -4.34
CA SER A 21 -1.77 -3.99 -4.28
C SER A 21 -1.14 -5.36 -4.52
N GLU A 22 -0.26 -5.47 -5.52
CA GLU A 22 0.45 -6.69 -5.88
C GLU A 22 1.40 -7.14 -4.77
N LYS A 23 2.08 -6.19 -4.12
CA LYS A 23 2.92 -6.47 -2.95
C LYS A 23 2.10 -7.02 -1.79
N GLN A 24 0.95 -6.44 -1.50
CA GLN A 24 0.05 -6.96 -0.47
C GLN A 24 -0.48 -8.35 -0.82
N ALA A 25 -0.79 -8.61 -2.10
CA ALA A 25 -1.19 -9.94 -2.55
C ALA A 25 -0.07 -10.97 -2.33
N LEU A 26 1.17 -10.61 -2.65
CA LEU A 26 2.35 -11.45 -2.47
C LEU A 26 2.62 -11.76 -0.99
N GLU A 27 2.70 -10.73 -0.15
CA GLU A 27 2.98 -10.87 1.29
C GLU A 27 1.88 -11.65 2.00
N LEU A 28 0.62 -11.40 1.65
CA LEU A 28 -0.52 -12.13 2.19
C LEU A 28 -0.52 -13.61 1.75
N SER A 29 -0.18 -13.88 0.48
CA SER A 29 -0.05 -15.26 -0.04
C SER A 29 1.03 -16.03 0.72
N ARG A 30 2.19 -15.40 0.98
CA ARG A 30 3.26 -15.99 1.83
C ARG A 30 2.77 -16.28 3.25
N ALA A 31 2.08 -15.32 3.85
CA ALA A 31 1.58 -15.47 5.22
C ALA A 31 0.53 -16.57 5.37
N LEU A 32 -0.33 -16.76 4.37
CA LEU A 32 -1.32 -17.84 4.36
C LEU A 32 -0.67 -19.19 4.04
N ALA A 33 0.23 -19.26 3.06
CA ALA A 33 0.98 -20.48 2.75
C ALA A 33 1.79 -20.97 3.95
N GLY A 34 2.47 -20.07 4.66
CA GLY A 34 3.17 -20.38 5.91
C GLY A 34 2.28 -20.91 7.05
N ARG A 35 0.95 -20.76 6.95
CA ARG A 35 -0.06 -21.35 7.84
C ARG A 35 -0.64 -22.68 7.34
N GLY A 36 -0.11 -23.20 6.26
CA GLY A 36 -0.59 -24.42 5.62
C GLY A 36 -1.87 -24.23 4.77
N VAL A 37 -2.23 -22.99 4.45
CA VAL A 37 -3.33 -22.70 3.51
C VAL A 37 -2.82 -22.85 2.07
N GLY A 38 -3.45 -23.67 1.27
CA GLY A 38 -3.15 -23.79 -0.15
C GLY A 38 -3.54 -22.49 -0.88
N VAL A 39 -2.57 -21.74 -1.37
CA VAL A 39 -2.82 -20.49 -2.10
C VAL A 39 -2.58 -20.69 -3.58
N THR A 40 -3.54 -20.24 -4.40
CA THR A 40 -3.38 -20.11 -5.85
C THR A 40 -3.59 -18.66 -6.24
N VAL A 41 -2.55 -18.03 -6.79
CA VAL A 41 -2.68 -16.69 -7.36
C VAL A 41 -3.12 -16.80 -8.81
N LEU A 42 -4.25 -16.21 -9.17
CA LEU A 42 -4.77 -16.16 -10.52
C LEU A 42 -4.58 -14.74 -11.09
N THR A 43 -3.78 -14.61 -12.14
CA THR A 43 -3.40 -13.31 -12.70
C THR A 43 -3.30 -13.35 -14.23
N ARG A 44 -3.11 -12.18 -14.88
CA ARG A 44 -2.88 -12.08 -16.31
C ARG A 44 -1.46 -12.49 -16.67
N ARG A 45 -1.33 -13.27 -17.75
CA ARG A 45 -0.02 -13.57 -18.34
C ARG A 45 0.50 -12.34 -19.10
N ARG A 46 1.65 -11.86 -18.72
CA ARG A 46 2.41 -10.84 -19.46
C ARG A 46 3.54 -11.50 -20.24
N GLY A 47 3.99 -10.82 -21.30
CA GLY A 47 5.02 -11.37 -22.19
C GLY A 47 6.26 -11.87 -21.46
N GLY A 48 6.78 -13.03 -21.87
CA GLY A 48 7.97 -13.66 -21.29
C GLY A 48 7.77 -14.44 -19.99
N LEU A 49 6.63 -14.29 -19.30
CA LEU A 49 6.38 -15.00 -18.04
C LEU A 49 5.77 -16.40 -18.30
N PRO A 50 6.11 -17.43 -17.50
CA PRO A 50 5.51 -18.76 -17.59
C PRO A 50 4.00 -18.70 -17.29
N ALA A 51 3.25 -19.65 -17.86
CA ALA A 51 1.82 -19.77 -17.58
C ALA A 51 1.55 -20.20 -16.14
N GLU A 52 2.46 -20.95 -15.57
CA GLU A 52 2.41 -21.47 -14.21
C GLU A 52 3.81 -21.51 -13.61
N GLU A 53 3.92 -21.15 -12.34
CA GLU A 53 5.14 -21.28 -11.54
C GLU A 53 4.80 -21.42 -10.05
N ASP A 54 5.71 -21.94 -9.26
CA ASP A 54 5.68 -21.84 -7.80
C ASP A 54 6.49 -20.61 -7.35
N VAL A 55 5.90 -19.82 -6.47
CA VAL A 55 6.55 -18.66 -5.84
C VAL A 55 6.44 -18.82 -4.34
N ASP A 56 7.55 -19.00 -3.64
CA ASP A 56 7.59 -19.07 -2.17
C ASP A 56 6.59 -20.10 -1.56
N GLY A 57 6.37 -21.24 -2.24
CA GLY A 57 5.51 -22.31 -1.78
C GLY A 57 4.02 -22.13 -2.08
N PHE A 58 3.65 -21.20 -2.97
CA PHE A 58 2.30 -21.10 -3.50
C PHE A 58 2.27 -21.02 -5.04
N ARG A 59 1.19 -21.52 -5.61
CA ARG A 59 1.01 -21.62 -7.06
C ARG A 59 0.58 -20.28 -7.67
N VAL A 60 1.24 -19.87 -8.77
CA VAL A 60 0.86 -18.71 -9.58
C VAL A 60 0.42 -19.18 -10.96
N LEU A 61 -0.83 -18.94 -11.31
CA LEU A 61 -1.41 -19.22 -12.62
C LEU A 61 -1.63 -17.95 -13.41
N ARG A 62 -1.03 -17.86 -14.59
CA ARG A 62 -1.15 -16.71 -15.47
C ARG A 62 -2.01 -17.03 -16.68
N LEU A 63 -3.21 -16.47 -16.72
CA LEU A 63 -4.13 -16.62 -17.83
C LEU A 63 -3.68 -15.76 -19.02
N GLY A 64 -3.49 -16.42 -20.18
CA GLY A 64 -3.17 -15.72 -21.42
C GLY A 64 -4.30 -14.78 -21.82
N VAL A 65 -3.96 -13.53 -22.13
CA VAL A 65 -4.87 -12.50 -22.63
C VAL A 65 -4.39 -11.99 -23.98
N PHE A 66 -5.26 -11.36 -24.74
CA PHE A 66 -4.98 -10.85 -26.08
C PHE A 66 -5.85 -9.63 -26.40
N GLY A 67 -5.34 -8.76 -27.27
CA GLY A 67 -6.02 -7.56 -27.72
C GLY A 67 -5.54 -6.27 -27.04
N PRO A 68 -6.15 -5.12 -27.34
CA PRO A 68 -5.83 -3.85 -26.68
C PRO A 68 -6.27 -3.86 -25.21
N ARG A 69 -5.74 -2.96 -24.39
CA ARG A 69 -5.89 -2.95 -22.91
C ARG A 69 -7.32 -3.17 -22.39
N SER A 70 -8.35 -2.68 -23.09
CA SER A 70 -9.76 -2.86 -22.71
C SER A 70 -10.24 -4.30 -22.98
N ALA A 71 -9.88 -4.87 -24.13
CA ALA A 71 -10.18 -6.25 -24.48
C ALA A 71 -9.45 -7.23 -23.55
N ASP A 72 -8.19 -6.97 -23.23
CA ASP A 72 -7.41 -7.73 -22.26
C ASP A 72 -8.14 -7.92 -20.92
N SER A 73 -8.74 -6.85 -20.41
CA SER A 73 -9.47 -6.89 -19.14
C SER A 73 -10.74 -7.74 -19.24
N ALA A 74 -11.45 -7.66 -20.36
CA ALA A 74 -12.65 -8.48 -20.61
C ALA A 74 -12.29 -9.95 -20.79
N VAL A 75 -11.23 -10.26 -21.56
CA VAL A 75 -10.74 -11.63 -21.74
C VAL A 75 -10.28 -12.22 -20.40
N PHE A 76 -9.55 -11.47 -19.59
CA PHE A 76 -9.14 -11.91 -18.27
C PHE A 76 -10.33 -12.17 -17.35
N MET A 77 -11.32 -11.29 -17.36
CA MET A 77 -12.55 -11.46 -16.60
C MET A 77 -13.28 -12.75 -16.96
N LEU A 78 -13.49 -13.01 -18.27
CA LEU A 78 -14.16 -14.23 -18.76
C LEU A 78 -13.35 -15.48 -18.42
N LYS A 79 -12.05 -15.49 -18.69
CA LYS A 79 -11.19 -16.63 -18.37
C LYS A 79 -11.14 -16.91 -16.87
N SER A 80 -11.11 -15.87 -16.03
CA SER A 80 -11.16 -16.02 -14.57
C SER A 80 -12.49 -16.63 -14.13
N PHE A 81 -13.61 -16.20 -14.72
CA PHE A 81 -14.93 -16.76 -14.43
C PHE A 81 -14.99 -18.26 -14.73
N PHE A 82 -14.61 -18.66 -15.95
CA PHE A 82 -14.65 -20.07 -16.34
C PHE A 82 -13.64 -20.92 -15.57
N TRP A 83 -12.47 -20.37 -15.27
CA TRP A 83 -11.50 -21.07 -14.43
C TRP A 83 -12.05 -21.32 -13.02
N LEU A 84 -12.64 -20.33 -12.38
CA LEU A 84 -13.25 -20.47 -11.07
C LEU A 84 -14.40 -21.50 -11.06
N LEU A 85 -15.24 -21.54 -12.10
CA LEU A 85 -16.31 -22.53 -12.20
C LEU A 85 -15.76 -23.95 -12.37
N HIS A 86 -14.80 -24.12 -13.29
CA HIS A 86 -14.25 -25.43 -13.61
C HIS A 86 -13.45 -26.01 -12.44
N ASN A 87 -12.75 -25.15 -11.69
CA ASN A 87 -11.89 -25.57 -10.57
C ASN A 87 -12.56 -25.36 -9.19
N ARG A 88 -13.89 -25.30 -9.11
CA ARG A 88 -14.64 -25.02 -7.87
C ARG A 88 -14.28 -25.92 -6.68
N ASP A 89 -13.82 -27.14 -6.95
CA ASP A 89 -13.46 -28.11 -5.92
C ASP A 89 -12.00 -27.95 -5.46
N SER A 90 -11.22 -27.06 -6.09
CA SER A 90 -9.82 -26.79 -5.76
C SER A 90 -9.63 -25.62 -4.79
N TYR A 91 -10.68 -24.86 -4.43
CA TYR A 91 -10.61 -23.73 -3.51
C TYR A 91 -11.86 -23.61 -2.64
N ASP A 92 -11.74 -22.91 -1.53
CA ASP A 92 -12.79 -22.68 -0.55
C ASP A 92 -13.26 -21.23 -0.56
N ALA A 93 -12.34 -20.28 -0.84
CA ALA A 93 -12.64 -18.86 -0.92
C ALA A 93 -11.86 -18.16 -2.05
N VAL A 94 -12.39 -17.01 -2.51
CA VAL A 94 -11.75 -16.14 -3.50
C VAL A 94 -11.52 -14.76 -2.86
N HIS A 95 -10.27 -14.29 -2.88
CA HIS A 95 -9.89 -12.94 -2.49
C HIS A 95 -9.50 -12.13 -3.72
N VAL A 96 -10.28 -11.13 -4.04
CA VAL A 96 -10.01 -10.25 -5.19
C VAL A 96 -9.26 -9.02 -4.71
N HIS A 97 -8.06 -8.82 -5.25
CA HIS A 97 -7.28 -7.60 -5.03
C HIS A 97 -7.70 -6.51 -6.02
N LEU A 98 -8.34 -5.47 -5.53
CA LEU A 98 -9.00 -4.36 -6.23
C LEU A 98 -10.38 -4.71 -6.82
N ALA A 99 -11.36 -3.82 -6.58
CA ALA A 99 -12.74 -3.95 -7.05
C ALA A 99 -12.90 -3.57 -8.54
N SER A 100 -12.06 -4.19 -9.39
CA SER A 100 -12.02 -4.01 -10.84
C SER A 100 -12.89 -5.05 -11.57
N SER A 101 -12.79 -5.16 -12.90
CA SER A 101 -13.60 -6.10 -13.70
C SER A 101 -13.54 -7.57 -13.24
N PRO A 102 -12.38 -8.14 -12.82
CA PRO A 102 -12.34 -9.52 -12.32
C PRO A 102 -13.19 -9.76 -11.06
N ALA A 103 -13.49 -8.71 -10.28
CA ALA A 103 -14.36 -8.85 -9.12
C ALA A 103 -15.79 -9.27 -9.51
N VAL A 104 -16.29 -8.81 -10.65
CA VAL A 104 -17.60 -9.23 -11.17
C VAL A 104 -17.60 -10.72 -11.48
N ALA A 105 -16.55 -11.21 -12.16
CA ALA A 105 -16.38 -12.63 -12.46
C ALA A 105 -16.32 -13.50 -11.19
N ALA A 106 -15.55 -13.08 -10.20
CA ALA A 106 -15.41 -13.79 -8.93
C ALA A 106 -16.74 -13.86 -8.16
N VAL A 107 -17.47 -12.74 -8.07
CA VAL A 107 -18.77 -12.68 -7.39
C VAL A 107 -19.80 -13.57 -8.08
N LEU A 108 -19.88 -13.56 -9.43
CA LEU A 108 -20.77 -14.44 -10.18
C LEU A 108 -20.41 -15.93 -9.99
N ALA A 109 -19.14 -16.29 -10.14
CA ALA A 109 -18.68 -17.64 -9.94
C ALA A 109 -19.00 -18.14 -8.51
N SER A 110 -18.79 -17.29 -7.52
CA SER A 110 -19.09 -17.62 -6.12
C SER A 110 -20.59 -17.87 -5.87
N ARG A 111 -21.46 -17.10 -6.50
CA ARG A 111 -22.92 -17.33 -6.43
C ARG A 111 -23.34 -18.66 -7.01
N LEU A 112 -22.69 -19.09 -8.08
CA LEU A 112 -22.97 -20.39 -8.73
C LEU A 112 -22.34 -21.57 -7.98
N THR A 113 -21.24 -21.36 -7.29
CA THR A 113 -20.48 -22.43 -6.62
C THR A 113 -20.68 -22.48 -5.11
N GLY A 114 -21.39 -21.51 -4.52
CA GLY A 114 -21.56 -21.41 -3.07
C GLY A 114 -20.28 -21.00 -2.31
N LYS A 115 -19.23 -20.57 -3.01
CA LYS A 115 -17.95 -20.21 -2.39
C LYS A 115 -17.97 -18.76 -1.86
N LYS A 116 -17.20 -18.50 -0.82
CA LYS A 116 -17.04 -17.15 -0.27
C LYS A 116 -16.19 -16.29 -1.21
N THR A 117 -16.60 -15.05 -1.46
CA THR A 117 -15.77 -14.06 -2.17
C THR A 117 -15.67 -12.79 -1.34
N VAL A 118 -14.46 -12.31 -1.16
CA VAL A 118 -14.16 -10.99 -0.62
C VAL A 118 -13.46 -10.16 -1.67
N VAL A 119 -13.76 -8.86 -1.71
CA VAL A 119 -13.22 -7.93 -2.70
C VAL A 119 -12.58 -6.75 -1.98
N LYS A 120 -11.29 -6.58 -2.12
CA LYS A 120 -10.55 -5.50 -1.50
C LYS A 120 -10.66 -4.22 -2.32
N LEU A 121 -10.90 -3.09 -1.65
CA LEU A 121 -10.82 -1.76 -2.24
C LEU A 121 -9.40 -1.20 -2.09
N GLY A 122 -8.92 -0.52 -3.13
CA GLY A 122 -7.68 0.26 -3.10
C GLY A 122 -7.94 1.76 -2.99
N GLY A 123 -6.87 2.54 -2.94
CA GLY A 123 -6.93 3.99 -2.97
C GLY A 123 -7.45 4.64 -1.68
N GLY A 124 -7.44 5.96 -1.67
CA GLY A 124 -8.03 6.80 -0.64
C GLY A 124 -9.36 7.38 -1.09
N ARG A 125 -9.95 8.24 -0.26
CA ARG A 125 -11.22 8.91 -0.56
C ARG A 125 -11.16 9.64 -1.90
N GLY A 126 -12.14 9.39 -2.76
CA GLY A 126 -12.27 10.02 -4.06
C GLY A 126 -11.46 9.38 -5.19
N VAL A 127 -10.50 8.50 -4.87
CA VAL A 127 -9.68 7.75 -5.84
C VAL A 127 -9.79 6.23 -5.66
N ASP A 128 -10.69 5.77 -4.79
CA ASP A 128 -11.04 4.35 -4.66
C ASP A 128 -11.88 3.86 -5.85
N GLU A 129 -11.90 2.54 -6.07
CA GLU A 129 -12.56 1.93 -7.23
C GLU A 129 -14.08 2.12 -7.25
N ILE A 130 -14.71 2.33 -6.10
CA ILE A 130 -16.16 2.58 -6.01
C ILE A 130 -16.46 3.97 -6.55
N THR A 131 -15.73 4.99 -6.08
CA THR A 131 -15.88 6.38 -6.55
C THR A 131 -15.58 6.51 -8.03
N LEU A 132 -14.44 5.96 -8.47
CA LEU A 132 -14.07 6.01 -9.88
C LEU A 132 -15.08 5.29 -10.78
N SER A 133 -15.70 4.22 -10.28
CA SER A 133 -16.76 3.51 -11.02
C SER A 133 -18.02 4.35 -11.20
N ALA A 134 -18.37 5.19 -10.23
CA ALA A 134 -19.56 6.05 -10.34
C ALA A 134 -19.50 7.06 -11.51
N GLY A 135 -18.30 7.38 -11.98
CA GLY A 135 -18.05 8.29 -13.10
C GLY A 135 -18.32 7.70 -14.50
N THR A 136 -18.52 6.37 -14.64
CA THR A 136 -18.69 5.72 -15.94
C THR A 136 -19.95 4.85 -15.99
N LEU A 137 -20.54 4.65 -17.18
CA LEU A 137 -21.72 3.79 -17.34
C LEU A 137 -21.46 2.34 -16.91
N LEU A 138 -20.36 1.74 -17.38
CA LEU A 138 -19.97 0.39 -16.99
C LEU A 138 -19.67 0.28 -15.49
N GLY A 139 -19.10 1.32 -14.91
CA GLY A 139 -18.87 1.40 -13.48
C GLY A 139 -20.17 1.47 -12.68
N ARG A 140 -21.16 2.23 -13.14
CA ARG A 140 -22.51 2.28 -12.52
C ARG A 140 -23.21 0.93 -12.57
N LEU A 141 -23.09 0.20 -13.70
CA LEU A 141 -23.60 -1.16 -13.81
C LEU A 141 -22.91 -2.12 -12.83
N LYS A 142 -21.57 -2.00 -12.68
CA LYS A 142 -20.81 -2.74 -11.67
C LYS A 142 -21.27 -2.42 -10.25
N LEU A 143 -21.53 -1.16 -9.92
CA LEU A 143 -22.06 -0.77 -8.62
C LEU A 143 -23.46 -1.33 -8.36
N ALA A 144 -24.35 -1.29 -9.36
CA ALA A 144 -25.67 -1.92 -9.28
C ALA A 144 -25.55 -3.43 -9.05
N PHE A 145 -24.63 -4.09 -9.73
CA PHE A 145 -24.30 -5.49 -9.54
C PHE A 145 -23.82 -5.75 -8.10
N PHE A 146 -22.88 -4.97 -7.56
CA PHE A 146 -22.41 -5.14 -6.18
C PHE A 146 -23.51 -4.90 -5.14
N ARG A 147 -24.47 -4.01 -5.40
CA ARG A 147 -25.65 -3.85 -4.53
C ARG A 147 -26.57 -5.08 -4.57
N ALA A 148 -26.82 -5.63 -5.76
CA ALA A 148 -27.69 -6.80 -5.93
C ALA A 148 -27.08 -8.05 -5.29
N PHE A 149 -25.79 -8.29 -5.50
CA PHE A 149 -25.10 -9.50 -5.06
C PHE A 149 -24.43 -9.38 -3.69
N ARG A 150 -24.25 -8.17 -3.18
CA ARG A 150 -23.64 -7.83 -1.87
C ARG A 150 -22.39 -8.64 -1.53
N PRO A 151 -21.34 -8.61 -2.38
CA PRO A 151 -20.05 -9.17 -1.98
C PRO A 151 -19.52 -8.42 -0.77
N GLU A 152 -18.70 -9.08 0.03
CA GLU A 152 -18.02 -8.42 1.13
C GLU A 152 -16.87 -7.56 0.60
N LEU A 153 -17.02 -6.24 0.71
CA LEU A 153 -16.03 -5.25 0.24
C LEU A 153 -15.14 -4.83 1.40
N LEU A 154 -13.86 -5.18 1.32
CA LEU A 154 -12.86 -4.85 2.34
C LEU A 154 -12.32 -3.45 2.12
N VAL A 155 -12.58 -2.54 3.04
CA VAL A 155 -12.19 -1.12 3.01
C VAL A 155 -11.03 -0.90 3.98
N MET A 156 -9.91 -0.33 3.51
CA MET A 156 -8.65 -0.33 4.24
C MET A 156 -8.51 0.72 5.34
N ASN A 157 -9.39 1.70 5.41
CA ASN A 157 -9.38 2.75 6.44
C ASN A 157 -10.78 3.27 6.74
N ARG A 158 -10.93 3.86 7.92
CA ARG A 158 -12.21 4.35 8.43
C ARG A 158 -12.71 5.56 7.63
N GLU A 159 -11.83 6.42 7.14
CA GLU A 159 -12.23 7.61 6.36
C GLU A 159 -13.02 7.21 5.09
N VAL A 160 -12.52 6.25 4.31
CA VAL A 160 -13.20 5.73 3.11
C VAL A 160 -14.45 4.94 3.51
N TYR A 161 -14.36 4.12 4.57
CA TYR A 161 -15.49 3.34 5.05
C TYR A 161 -16.68 4.22 5.45
N ASP A 162 -16.44 5.23 6.30
CA ASP A 162 -17.49 6.12 6.80
C ASP A 162 -18.06 6.98 5.66
N TRP A 163 -17.21 7.43 4.74
CA TRP A 163 -17.62 8.18 3.56
C TRP A 163 -18.51 7.34 2.62
N LEU A 164 -18.13 6.10 2.30
CA LEU A 164 -18.93 5.21 1.48
C LEU A 164 -20.26 4.88 2.17
N LYS A 165 -20.23 4.60 3.48
CA LYS A 165 -21.41 4.29 4.27
C LYS A 165 -22.38 5.47 4.39
N GLY A 166 -21.85 6.70 4.52
CA GLY A 166 -22.63 7.93 4.65
C GLY A 166 -23.15 8.50 3.32
N THR A 167 -22.66 8.00 2.18
CA THR A 167 -23.07 8.51 0.86
C THR A 167 -24.24 7.70 0.31
N PRO A 168 -25.44 8.32 0.09
CA PRO A 168 -26.64 7.61 -0.39
C PRO A 168 -26.42 6.83 -1.69
N ALA A 169 -25.56 7.38 -2.59
CA ALA A 169 -25.20 6.73 -3.84
C ALA A 169 -24.51 5.35 -3.66
N TYR A 170 -23.97 5.04 -2.49
CA TYR A 170 -23.27 3.77 -2.19
C TYR A 170 -24.00 2.91 -1.15
N SER A 171 -25.22 3.30 -0.76
CA SER A 171 -26.06 2.52 0.16
C SER A 171 -26.29 1.10 -0.37
N GLY A 172 -26.36 0.13 0.53
CA GLY A 172 -26.60 -1.28 0.19
C GLY A 172 -25.34 -2.07 -0.22
N LEU A 173 -24.16 -1.44 -0.29
CA LEU A 173 -22.89 -2.17 -0.44
C LEU A 173 -22.53 -2.91 0.86
N GLY A 174 -21.99 -4.13 0.74
CA GLY A 174 -21.51 -4.93 1.86
C GLY A 174 -20.11 -4.49 2.28
N LEU A 175 -19.97 -3.42 3.07
CA LEU A 175 -18.69 -2.86 3.49
C LEU A 175 -18.21 -3.49 4.79
N ARG A 176 -16.93 -3.88 4.82
CA ARG A 176 -16.22 -4.32 6.03
C ARG A 176 -14.90 -3.56 6.15
N LEU A 177 -14.63 -3.00 7.32
CA LEU A 177 -13.34 -2.39 7.60
C LEU A 177 -12.27 -3.50 7.71
N PHE A 178 -11.17 -3.32 7.00
CA PHE A 178 -10.06 -4.27 6.96
C PHE A 178 -8.75 -3.54 6.68
N ARG A 179 -7.64 -3.96 7.29
CA ARG A 179 -6.35 -3.27 7.19
C ARG A 179 -5.35 -4.03 6.34
N ASN A 180 -4.43 -3.30 5.70
CA ASN A 180 -3.22 -3.90 5.13
C ASN A 180 -2.31 -4.36 6.26
N GLY A 181 -1.52 -5.40 5.97
CA GLY A 181 -0.48 -5.87 6.86
C GLY A 181 0.92 -5.52 6.36
N VAL A 182 1.89 -5.64 7.25
CA VAL A 182 3.32 -5.58 6.98
C VAL A 182 4.02 -6.78 7.61
N ASP A 183 5.00 -7.34 6.91
CA ASP A 183 5.85 -8.41 7.47
C ASP A 183 6.81 -7.82 8.51
N THR A 184 6.38 -7.85 9.77
CA THR A 184 7.13 -7.31 10.90
C THR A 184 8.35 -8.14 11.28
N GLY A 185 8.51 -9.33 10.73
CA GLY A 185 9.70 -10.17 10.86
C GLY A 185 10.78 -9.80 9.84
N HIS A 186 10.38 -9.40 8.63
CA HIS A 186 11.28 -8.92 7.57
C HIS A 186 11.68 -7.46 7.79
N TYR A 187 10.71 -6.59 7.99
CA TYR A 187 10.92 -5.16 8.26
C TYR A 187 11.21 -4.97 9.75
N THR A 188 12.49 -5.03 10.12
CA THR A 188 12.96 -4.91 11.51
C THR A 188 13.91 -3.73 11.66
N PRO A 189 13.92 -3.04 12.81
CA PRO A 189 14.87 -1.98 13.09
C PRO A 189 16.30 -2.52 13.18
N LEU A 190 17.26 -1.62 13.04
CA LEU A 190 18.67 -1.86 13.33
C LEU A 190 19.06 -1.23 14.68
N LEU A 191 20.09 -1.77 15.31
CA LEU A 191 20.77 -1.10 16.41
C LEU A 191 21.42 0.20 15.92
N TYR A 192 21.67 1.12 16.83
CA TYR A 192 22.19 2.45 16.47
C TYR A 192 23.46 2.41 15.62
N ASN A 193 24.46 1.59 16.01
CA ASN A 193 25.70 1.46 15.25
C ASN A 193 25.51 0.82 13.88
N GLU A 194 24.60 -0.15 13.77
CA GLU A 194 24.24 -0.79 12.49
C GLU A 194 23.55 0.20 11.55
N LYS A 195 22.75 1.12 12.11
CA LYS A 195 22.08 2.18 11.34
C LYS A 195 23.09 3.16 10.72
N ILE A 196 24.16 3.50 11.44
CA ILE A 196 25.24 4.32 10.91
C ILE A 196 25.92 3.59 9.73
N ASN A 197 26.20 2.30 9.87
CA ASN A 197 26.78 1.49 8.80
C ASN A 197 25.83 1.39 7.59
N ALA A 198 24.52 1.26 7.82
CA ALA A 198 23.52 1.26 6.74
C ALA A 198 23.48 2.59 5.97
N LYS A 199 23.60 3.73 6.66
CA LYS A 199 23.75 5.06 6.00
C LYS A 199 25.00 5.12 5.15
N THR A 200 26.15 4.70 5.69
CA THR A 200 27.43 4.68 4.97
C THR A 200 27.37 3.79 3.71
N ALA A 201 26.73 2.62 3.81
CA ALA A 201 26.54 1.72 2.67
C ALA A 201 25.67 2.32 1.55
N LEU A 202 24.81 3.29 1.88
CA LEU A 202 24.03 4.07 0.92
C LEU A 202 24.76 5.33 0.42
N GLY A 203 26.03 5.53 0.78
CA GLY A 203 26.81 6.72 0.42
C GLY A 203 26.39 7.97 1.19
N LEU A 204 25.71 7.80 2.33
CA LEU A 204 25.24 8.89 3.18
C LEU A 204 26.18 9.06 4.38
N ASP A 205 26.32 10.31 4.81
CA ASP A 205 26.98 10.64 6.08
C ASP A 205 26.03 10.34 7.27
N ASN A 206 26.49 10.60 8.50
CA ASN A 206 25.66 10.47 9.70
C ASN A 206 24.66 11.64 9.88
N SER A 207 24.16 12.19 8.77
CA SER A 207 23.06 13.16 8.78
C SER A 207 21.74 12.49 9.19
N GLN A 208 20.81 13.30 9.67
CA GLN A 208 19.43 12.82 9.87
C GLN A 208 18.78 12.54 8.51
N LEU A 209 18.35 11.30 8.29
CA LEU A 209 17.81 10.87 7.02
C LEU A 209 16.28 10.91 7.02
N PHE A 210 15.73 11.77 6.18
CA PHE A 210 14.32 11.82 5.82
C PHE A 210 14.13 10.99 4.54
N LEU A 211 13.17 10.07 4.56
CA LEU A 211 12.95 9.11 3.48
C LEU A 211 11.52 9.21 2.95
N PHE A 212 11.37 9.38 1.65
CA PHE A 212 10.13 9.13 0.92
C PHE A 212 10.29 7.85 0.10
N VAL A 213 9.28 6.97 0.13
CA VAL A 213 9.21 5.79 -0.74
C VAL A 213 7.83 5.70 -1.36
N GLY A 214 7.76 5.75 -2.70
CA GLY A 214 6.49 5.63 -3.40
C GLY A 214 6.56 5.99 -4.87
N ARG A 215 5.41 5.86 -5.55
CA ARG A 215 5.27 6.35 -6.93
C ARG A 215 5.36 7.87 -6.95
N LEU A 216 6.13 8.41 -7.90
CA LEU A 216 6.26 9.86 -8.08
C LEU A 216 5.11 10.37 -8.96
N SER A 217 3.98 10.69 -8.33
CA SER A 217 2.74 11.13 -8.98
C SER A 217 2.13 12.31 -8.22
N PRO A 218 1.29 13.15 -8.87
CA PRO A 218 0.81 14.42 -8.31
C PRO A 218 0.15 14.28 -6.93
N GLU A 219 -0.60 13.20 -6.70
CA GLU A 219 -1.27 12.98 -5.42
C GLU A 219 -0.31 12.74 -4.25
N LYS A 220 0.98 12.44 -4.53
CA LYS A 220 2.01 12.28 -3.50
C LYS A 220 2.61 13.59 -3.02
N ARG A 221 2.43 14.68 -3.76
CA ARG A 221 2.82 16.05 -3.39
C ARG A 221 4.29 16.22 -2.96
N VAL A 222 5.18 15.44 -3.58
CA VAL A 222 6.61 15.49 -3.27
C VAL A 222 7.22 16.85 -3.64
N LYS A 223 6.70 17.52 -4.68
CA LYS A 223 7.16 18.85 -5.10
C LYS A 223 6.90 19.89 -4.01
N GLU A 224 5.69 19.95 -3.49
CA GLU A 224 5.31 20.88 -2.41
C GLU A 224 6.10 20.63 -1.12
N PHE A 225 6.42 19.35 -0.88
CA PHE A 225 7.32 19.00 0.23
C PHE A 225 8.74 19.56 0.01
N LEU A 226 9.30 19.42 -1.21
CA LEU A 226 10.63 19.98 -1.55
C LEU A 226 10.68 21.49 -1.36
N GLU A 227 9.62 22.22 -1.69
CA GLU A 227 9.54 23.66 -1.48
C GLU A 227 9.61 24.02 0.01
N VAL A 228 8.84 23.32 0.86
CA VAL A 228 8.89 23.53 2.32
C VAL A 228 10.25 23.13 2.90
N TRP A 229 10.85 22.06 2.38
CA TRP A 229 12.19 21.61 2.75
C TRP A 229 13.25 22.68 2.45
N ALA A 230 13.20 23.28 1.26
CA ALA A 230 14.11 24.37 0.87
C ALA A 230 13.96 25.61 1.78
N GLU A 231 12.72 26.03 2.05
CA GLU A 231 12.44 27.14 2.98
C GLU A 231 13.06 26.89 4.35
N LEU A 232 12.89 25.72 4.93
CA LEU A 232 13.43 25.38 6.25
C LEU A 232 14.95 25.39 6.29
N LEU A 233 15.61 24.90 5.23
CA LEU A 233 17.06 24.89 5.15
C LEU A 233 17.65 26.30 4.97
N SER A 234 16.84 27.27 4.52
CA SER A 234 17.25 28.68 4.37
C SER A 234 17.02 29.53 5.62
N GLU A 235 16.23 29.06 6.60
CA GLU A 235 15.82 29.84 7.79
C GLU A 235 16.85 29.89 8.93
N GLY A 236 18.02 29.35 8.82
CA GLY A 236 18.99 29.33 9.93
C GLY A 236 20.38 29.75 9.53
N THR A 237 21.15 30.29 10.48
CA THR A 237 22.57 30.54 10.30
C THR A 237 23.41 29.26 10.25
N GLN A 238 22.88 28.13 10.77
CA GLN A 238 23.47 26.81 10.68
C GLN A 238 22.49 25.88 9.96
N ARG A 239 22.92 25.35 8.80
CA ARG A 239 22.16 24.33 8.09
C ARG A 239 22.12 23.04 8.92
N PRO A 240 20.93 22.50 9.24
CA PRO A 240 20.85 21.24 9.94
C PRO A 240 21.52 20.13 9.10
N ARG A 241 22.24 19.22 9.74
CA ARG A 241 22.81 18.03 9.06
C ARG A 241 21.66 17.05 8.78
N ALA A 242 20.89 17.32 7.75
CA ALA A 242 19.74 16.52 7.31
C ALA A 242 19.82 16.25 5.82
N ARG A 243 19.38 15.08 5.43
CA ARG A 243 19.30 14.60 4.04
C ARG A 243 17.90 14.10 3.75
N LEU A 244 17.38 14.41 2.57
CA LEU A 244 16.15 13.87 2.04
C LEU A 244 16.49 12.88 0.92
N LEU A 245 16.02 11.64 1.05
CA LEU A 245 16.15 10.62 0.01
C LEU A 245 14.77 10.25 -0.52
N ILE A 246 14.58 10.42 -1.82
CA ILE A 246 13.34 10.12 -2.52
C ILE A 246 13.54 8.83 -3.34
N VAL A 247 12.91 7.74 -2.92
CA VAL A 247 12.99 6.43 -3.57
C VAL A 247 11.68 6.14 -4.29
N GLY A 248 11.78 5.91 -5.58
CA GLY A 248 10.63 5.62 -6.44
C GLY A 248 10.80 6.16 -7.84
N ASP A 249 9.78 5.95 -8.65
CA ASP A 249 9.71 6.45 -10.02
C ASP A 249 8.26 6.84 -10.37
N GLY A 250 8.09 7.62 -11.42
CA GLY A 250 6.75 8.03 -11.86
C GLY A 250 6.77 9.27 -12.74
N PRO A 251 5.59 9.73 -13.19
CA PRO A 251 5.47 10.83 -14.15
C PRO A 251 6.04 12.16 -13.63
N GLU A 252 6.08 12.37 -12.30
CA GLU A 252 6.60 13.61 -11.70
C GLU A 252 8.14 13.64 -11.60
N ARG A 253 8.86 12.53 -11.86
CA ARG A 253 10.30 12.46 -11.68
C ARG A 253 11.06 13.59 -12.39
N PRO A 254 10.84 13.91 -13.69
CA PRO A 254 11.58 14.97 -14.34
C PRO A 254 11.31 16.36 -13.75
N ALA A 255 10.09 16.59 -13.23
CA ALA A 255 9.73 17.84 -12.56
C ALA A 255 10.40 17.95 -11.18
N LEU A 256 10.50 16.84 -10.45
CA LEU A 256 11.15 16.78 -9.13
C LEU A 256 12.67 16.95 -9.25
N GLU A 257 13.31 16.37 -10.26
CA GLU A 257 14.75 16.56 -10.54
C GLU A 257 15.06 18.04 -10.81
N ARG A 258 14.23 18.71 -11.62
CA ARG A 258 14.34 20.17 -11.85
C ARG A 258 14.12 20.96 -10.55
N ALA A 259 13.07 20.63 -9.77
CA ALA A 259 12.79 21.31 -8.52
C ALA A 259 13.95 21.21 -7.51
N VAL A 260 14.64 20.07 -7.42
CA VAL A 260 15.84 19.91 -6.59
C VAL A 260 16.95 20.87 -7.03
N ALA A 261 17.16 21.03 -8.35
CA ALA A 261 18.17 21.93 -8.89
C ALA A 261 17.80 23.41 -8.66
N ASP A 262 16.57 23.79 -9.05
CA ASP A 262 16.06 25.18 -8.99
C ASP A 262 15.98 25.71 -7.55
N LEU A 263 15.65 24.84 -6.59
CA LEU A 263 15.60 25.17 -5.17
C LEU A 263 16.97 25.07 -4.46
N GLY A 264 18.05 24.75 -5.19
CA GLY A 264 19.39 24.64 -4.61
C GLY A 264 19.57 23.48 -3.63
N LEU A 265 18.79 22.41 -3.77
CA LEU A 265 18.73 21.27 -2.85
C LEU A 265 19.69 20.13 -3.20
N SER A 266 20.52 20.22 -4.26
CA SER A 266 21.40 19.14 -4.74
C SER A 266 22.36 18.61 -3.65
N GLY A 267 22.66 19.40 -2.61
CA GLY A 267 23.46 18.97 -1.46
C GLY A 267 22.67 18.34 -0.32
N SER A 268 21.32 18.40 -0.32
CA SER A 268 20.47 17.96 0.80
C SER A 268 19.32 17.03 0.39
N ALA A 269 18.98 16.95 -0.89
CA ALA A 269 17.94 16.06 -1.42
C ALA A 269 18.44 15.28 -2.64
N ALA A 270 18.07 14.01 -2.73
CA ALA A 270 18.44 13.14 -3.85
C ALA A 270 17.27 12.23 -4.26
N LEU A 271 17.08 12.05 -5.59
CA LEU A 271 16.18 11.06 -6.16
C LEU A 271 16.95 9.79 -6.49
N ALA A 272 16.73 8.71 -5.74
CA ALA A 272 17.43 7.44 -5.89
C ALA A 272 16.86 6.53 -6.99
N GLY A 273 15.72 6.93 -7.60
CA GLY A 273 15.00 6.09 -8.56
C GLY A 273 14.28 4.90 -7.91
N ARG A 274 13.70 4.04 -8.74
CA ARG A 274 13.04 2.80 -8.28
C ARG A 274 14.10 1.82 -7.75
N LYS A 275 13.79 1.18 -6.64
CA LYS A 275 14.61 0.13 -6.01
C LYS A 275 13.77 -1.11 -5.79
N GLU A 276 14.35 -2.28 -6.02
CA GLU A 276 13.70 -3.58 -5.79
C GLU A 276 13.72 -3.93 -4.30
N ASN A 277 14.87 -3.78 -3.65
CA ASN A 277 15.02 -3.99 -2.22
C ASN A 277 14.97 -2.65 -1.48
N LEU A 278 13.90 -2.42 -0.73
CA LEU A 278 13.66 -1.19 0.03
C LEU A 278 14.14 -1.27 1.48
N LEU A 279 14.39 -2.47 2.00
CA LEU A 279 14.74 -2.67 3.41
C LEU A 279 15.96 -1.88 3.88
N PRO A 280 17.08 -1.79 3.11
CA PRO A 280 18.23 -0.99 3.53
C PRO A 280 17.89 0.50 3.69
N TYR A 281 16.99 1.03 2.87
CA TYR A 281 16.56 2.42 2.91
C TYR A 281 15.72 2.72 4.16
N TYR A 282 14.75 1.87 4.49
CA TYR A 282 13.97 2.00 5.72
C TYR A 282 14.85 1.89 6.96
N ARG A 283 15.76 0.92 6.98
CA ARG A 283 16.67 0.70 8.11
C ARG A 283 17.64 1.87 8.34
N ALA A 284 18.04 2.58 7.27
CA ALA A 284 18.90 3.76 7.37
C ALA A 284 18.12 5.03 7.77
N ALA A 285 16.81 5.09 7.53
CA ALA A 285 16.00 6.29 7.72
C ALA A 285 15.74 6.62 9.20
N ASP A 286 15.66 7.91 9.50
CA ASP A 286 15.26 8.43 10.82
C ASP A 286 13.80 8.87 10.81
N VAL A 287 13.35 9.48 9.72
CA VAL A 287 11.98 9.97 9.53
C VAL A 287 11.46 9.54 8.17
N PHE A 288 10.30 8.93 8.12
CA PHE A 288 9.59 8.61 6.90
C PHE A 288 8.58 9.70 6.56
N ILE A 289 8.54 10.12 5.30
CA ILE A 289 7.71 11.22 4.81
C ILE A 289 6.59 10.69 3.92
N LEU A 290 5.35 11.12 4.19
CA LEU A 290 4.18 10.80 3.36
C LEU A 290 3.28 12.04 3.19
N PRO A 291 3.59 12.99 2.27
CA PRO A 291 2.88 14.25 2.13
C PRO A 291 1.65 14.17 1.21
N SER A 292 1.12 12.99 0.98
CA SER A 292 0.06 12.70 0.01
C SER A 292 -1.24 13.46 0.31
N ILE A 293 -1.97 13.87 -0.74
CA ILE A 293 -3.32 14.46 -0.60
C ILE A 293 -4.40 13.40 -0.40
N SER A 294 -4.14 12.16 -0.82
CA SER A 294 -5.07 11.03 -0.69
C SER A 294 -4.29 9.72 -0.59
N GLU A 295 -4.67 8.88 0.35
CA GLU A 295 -4.10 7.55 0.59
C GLU A 295 -5.17 6.56 1.03
N GLY A 296 -4.98 5.30 0.67
CA GLY A 296 -5.65 4.19 1.36
C GLY A 296 -5.00 3.92 2.72
N LEU A 297 -4.27 2.83 2.81
CA LEU A 297 -3.33 2.57 3.91
C LEU A 297 -1.96 2.27 3.25
N SER A 298 -1.01 3.17 3.44
CA SER A 298 0.28 3.11 2.76
C SER A 298 1.14 1.95 3.27
N ASN A 299 1.52 1.05 2.36
CA ASN A 299 2.44 -0.05 2.68
C ASN A 299 3.82 0.47 3.09
N SER A 300 4.36 1.45 2.33
CA SER A 300 5.67 2.03 2.63
C SER A 300 5.72 2.71 3.99
N MET A 301 4.61 3.30 4.44
CA MET A 301 4.49 3.84 5.79
C MET A 301 4.53 2.72 6.84
N LEU A 302 3.79 1.63 6.65
CA LEU A 302 3.80 0.48 7.57
C LEU A 302 5.16 -0.20 7.61
N GLU A 303 5.86 -0.30 6.47
CA GLU A 303 7.22 -0.83 6.37
C GLU A 303 8.22 0.03 7.15
N ALA A 304 8.12 1.36 7.00
CA ALA A 304 8.92 2.32 7.77
C ALA A 304 8.64 2.22 9.27
N MET A 305 7.37 2.23 9.68
CA MET A 305 6.97 2.03 11.08
C MET A 305 7.52 0.71 11.63
N SER A 306 7.42 -0.35 10.85
CA SER A 306 7.93 -1.67 11.20
C SER A 306 9.46 -1.68 11.39
N CYS A 307 10.19 -0.86 10.66
CA CYS A 307 11.64 -0.65 10.84
C CYS A 307 11.99 0.33 11.98
N GLY A 308 11.03 0.77 12.78
CA GLY A 308 11.28 1.70 13.89
C GLY A 308 11.58 3.12 13.42
N VAL A 309 10.99 3.57 12.31
CA VAL A 309 11.17 4.90 11.73
C VAL A 309 9.99 5.78 12.11
N ALA A 310 10.27 6.99 12.62
CA ALA A 310 9.24 7.98 12.90
C ALA A 310 8.49 8.37 11.63
N VAL A 311 7.19 8.59 11.72
CA VAL A 311 6.36 8.94 10.55
C VAL A 311 5.96 10.41 10.59
N LEU A 312 6.20 11.13 9.50
CA LEU A 312 5.69 12.46 9.22
C LEU A 312 4.76 12.35 8.02
N ALA A 313 3.45 12.36 8.26
CA ALA A 313 2.45 12.07 7.23
C ALA A 313 1.32 13.10 7.18
N SER A 314 0.72 13.25 6.01
CA SER A 314 -0.55 13.94 5.87
C SER A 314 -1.65 13.22 6.66
N ARG A 315 -2.56 13.98 7.25
CA ARG A 315 -3.71 13.50 8.02
C ARG A 315 -4.83 13.01 7.08
N VAL A 316 -4.51 11.99 6.26
CA VAL A 316 -5.44 11.40 5.27
C VAL A 316 -5.42 9.88 5.34
N GLY A 317 -6.53 9.26 4.97
CA GLY A 317 -6.66 7.81 4.87
C GLY A 317 -6.20 7.06 6.12
N GLY A 318 -5.53 5.95 5.92
CA GLY A 318 -5.05 5.09 7.00
C GLY A 318 -3.94 5.68 7.87
N ALA A 319 -3.27 6.78 7.45
CA ALA A 319 -2.30 7.46 8.30
C ALA A 319 -2.95 8.01 9.59
N ARG A 320 -4.22 8.45 9.51
CA ARG A 320 -5.02 8.92 10.66
C ARG A 320 -5.20 7.87 11.76
N GLU A 321 -5.17 6.59 11.40
CA GLU A 321 -5.36 5.46 12.31
C GLU A 321 -4.01 4.85 12.75
N ALA A 322 -3.06 4.78 11.81
CA ALA A 322 -1.78 4.14 12.06
C ALA A 322 -0.83 5.01 12.88
N VAL A 323 -0.83 6.31 12.66
CA VAL A 323 0.06 7.26 13.33
C VAL A 323 -0.67 7.94 14.49
N GLU A 324 -0.08 7.88 15.68
CA GLU A 324 -0.52 8.64 16.86
C GLU A 324 0.28 9.92 16.95
N PRO A 325 -0.37 11.11 16.78
CA PRO A 325 0.32 12.37 16.75
C PRO A 325 1.07 12.67 18.05
N GLY A 326 2.34 13.09 17.94
CA GLY A 326 3.20 13.37 19.08
C GLY A 326 3.79 12.12 19.76
N VAL A 327 3.33 10.90 19.45
CA VAL A 327 3.78 9.64 20.04
C VAL A 327 4.56 8.80 19.04
N SER A 328 3.94 8.40 17.92
CA SER A 328 4.57 7.56 16.90
C SER A 328 4.91 8.32 15.61
N GLY A 329 4.62 9.62 15.57
CA GLY A 329 4.90 10.49 14.44
C GLY A 329 4.19 11.82 14.53
N CYS A 330 4.21 12.56 13.41
CA CYS A 330 3.53 13.84 13.25
C CYS A 330 2.53 13.76 12.10
N LEU A 331 1.30 14.22 12.34
CA LEU A 331 0.26 14.34 11.31
C LEU A 331 -0.02 15.82 11.01
N PHE A 332 -0.03 16.18 9.74
CA PHE A 332 -0.33 17.54 9.27
C PHE A 332 -1.44 17.54 8.21
N ASP A 333 -2.15 18.66 8.07
CA ASP A 333 -3.08 18.83 6.95
C ASP A 333 -2.28 18.97 5.64
N PRO A 334 -2.57 18.18 4.60
CA PRO A 334 -1.82 18.19 3.34
C PRO A 334 -1.84 19.55 2.61
N LEU A 335 -2.79 20.42 2.92
CA LEU A 335 -2.90 21.77 2.37
C LEU A 335 -2.31 22.87 3.29
N ASN A 336 -1.94 22.52 4.53
CA ASN A 336 -1.40 23.46 5.51
C ASN A 336 0.14 23.36 5.58
N ARG A 337 0.82 24.23 4.80
CA ARG A 337 2.29 24.31 4.78
C ARG A 337 2.89 24.64 6.15
N ALA A 338 2.19 25.41 6.99
CA ALA A 338 2.68 25.79 8.32
C ALA A 338 2.71 24.58 9.26
N GLU A 339 1.69 23.70 9.26
CA GLU A 339 1.72 22.47 10.04
C GLU A 339 2.86 21.53 9.59
N LEU A 340 3.03 21.32 8.27
CA LEU A 340 4.16 20.55 7.73
C LEU A 340 5.50 21.12 8.21
N LYS A 341 5.67 22.43 8.12
CA LYS A 341 6.89 23.13 8.53
C LYS A 341 7.16 22.97 10.02
N GLN A 342 6.12 23.05 10.86
CA GLN A 342 6.20 22.81 12.30
C GLN A 342 6.65 21.38 12.62
N CYS A 343 6.06 20.37 11.98
CA CYS A 343 6.46 18.97 12.12
C CYS A 343 7.93 18.75 11.74
N LEU A 344 8.38 19.33 10.62
CA LEU A 344 9.76 19.21 10.17
C LEU A 344 10.73 19.88 11.14
N ARG A 345 10.42 21.10 11.62
CA ARG A 345 11.25 21.83 12.61
C ARG A 345 11.45 21.03 13.88
N ALA A 346 10.40 20.39 14.40
CA ALA A 346 10.49 19.58 15.61
C ALA A 346 11.50 18.44 15.45
N HIS A 347 11.47 17.73 14.31
CA HIS A 347 12.40 16.64 14.02
C HIS A 347 13.82 17.11 13.75
N LEU A 348 14.00 18.26 13.09
CA LEU A 348 15.31 18.85 12.84
C LEU A 348 15.97 19.39 14.11
N ALA A 349 15.17 19.89 15.06
CA ALA A 349 15.65 20.41 16.34
C ALA A 349 16.07 19.33 17.34
N ASP A 350 15.38 18.16 17.32
CA ASP A 350 15.66 17.05 18.26
C ASP A 350 15.76 15.71 17.51
N ARG A 351 16.98 15.25 17.28
CA ARG A 351 17.23 13.91 16.70
C ARG A 351 16.72 12.77 17.57
N GLY A 352 16.71 12.95 18.89
CA GLY A 352 16.18 11.97 19.84
C GLY A 352 14.66 11.79 19.71
N LEU A 353 13.95 12.83 19.26
CA LEU A 353 12.51 12.76 19.02
C LEU A 353 12.18 11.69 17.96
N ALA A 354 12.93 11.66 16.84
CA ALA A 354 12.73 10.68 15.80
C ALA A 354 12.96 9.25 16.31
N ALA A 355 13.96 9.01 17.15
CA ALA A 355 14.21 7.69 17.73
C ALA A 355 13.05 7.25 18.65
N ARG A 356 12.62 8.10 19.58
CA ARG A 356 11.49 7.80 20.49
C ARG A 356 10.19 7.52 19.73
N MET A 357 9.86 8.37 18.74
CA MET A 357 8.67 8.17 17.91
C MET A 357 8.78 6.89 17.05
N GLY A 358 9.97 6.56 16.56
CA GLY A 358 10.22 5.37 15.78
C GLY A 358 9.97 4.09 16.57
N GLU A 359 10.40 4.02 17.83
CA GLU A 359 10.11 2.90 18.73
C GLU A 359 8.59 2.70 18.89
N ARG A 360 7.85 3.76 19.16
CA ARG A 360 6.38 3.73 19.26
C ARG A 360 5.71 3.36 17.94
N ALA A 361 6.25 3.84 16.81
CA ALA A 361 5.77 3.46 15.48
C ALA A 361 5.93 1.94 15.25
N ARG A 362 7.06 1.36 15.67
CA ARG A 362 7.28 -0.09 15.61
C ARG A 362 6.28 -0.88 16.45
N GLU A 363 6.05 -0.48 17.69
CA GLU A 363 5.06 -1.12 18.58
C GLU A 363 3.69 -1.15 17.90
N ARG A 364 3.22 -0.01 17.38
CA ARG A 364 1.93 0.09 16.68
C ARG A 364 1.87 -0.77 15.42
N ALA A 365 2.97 -0.86 14.66
CA ALA A 365 3.04 -1.71 13.47
C ALA A 365 2.91 -3.20 13.84
N VAL A 366 3.60 -3.65 14.88
CA VAL A 366 3.56 -5.03 15.35
C VAL A 366 2.17 -5.39 15.90
N GLU A 367 1.61 -4.54 16.75
CA GLU A 367 0.34 -4.81 17.43
C GLU A 367 -0.87 -4.70 16.51
N GLY A 368 -0.88 -3.68 15.61
CA GLY A 368 -2.07 -3.33 14.83
C GLY A 368 -2.04 -3.79 13.37
N TYR A 369 -0.85 -4.00 12.80
CA TYR A 369 -0.66 -4.13 11.36
C TYR A 369 0.26 -5.29 10.94
N SER A 370 0.62 -6.20 11.84
CA SER A 370 1.44 -7.36 11.46
C SER A 370 0.71 -8.23 10.44
N MET A 371 1.43 -8.72 9.43
CA MET A 371 0.88 -9.61 8.41
C MET A 371 0.31 -10.90 9.02
N ALA A 372 0.87 -11.35 10.12
CA ALA A 372 0.36 -12.47 10.89
C ALA A 372 -1.09 -12.23 11.35
N ARG A 373 -1.34 -11.10 12.02
CA ARG A 373 -2.68 -10.70 12.49
C ARG A 373 -3.67 -10.54 11.35
N VAL A 374 -3.23 -9.89 10.25
CA VAL A 374 -4.06 -9.68 9.05
C VAL A 374 -4.47 -11.00 8.42
N ALA A 375 -3.56 -11.97 8.33
CA ALA A 375 -3.87 -13.31 7.83
C ALA A 375 -4.89 -14.03 8.73
N ASP A 376 -4.76 -13.94 10.05
CA ASP A 376 -5.71 -14.57 11.00
C ASP A 376 -7.11 -13.95 10.89
N GLU A 377 -7.20 -12.61 10.77
CA GLU A 377 -8.47 -11.90 10.52
C GLU A 377 -9.11 -12.34 9.20
N LEU A 378 -8.33 -12.47 8.13
CA LEU A 378 -8.83 -12.96 6.84
C LEU A 378 -9.31 -14.40 6.90
N MET A 379 -8.63 -15.28 7.60
CA MET A 379 -9.09 -16.66 7.77
C MET A 379 -10.46 -16.69 8.45
N THR A 380 -10.72 -15.82 9.42
CA THR A 380 -12.04 -15.66 10.05
C THR A 380 -13.07 -15.15 9.04
N ILE A 381 -12.74 -14.13 8.25
CA ILE A 381 -13.61 -13.58 7.20
C ILE A 381 -13.95 -14.63 6.14
N TYR A 382 -12.99 -15.41 5.68
CA TYR A 382 -13.22 -16.48 4.69
C TYR A 382 -14.11 -17.59 5.24
N GLY A 383 -14.00 -17.90 6.54
CA GLY A 383 -14.84 -18.90 7.21
C GLY A 383 -16.29 -18.45 7.46
N GLY A 384 -16.65 -17.19 7.15
CA GLY A 384 -18.00 -16.66 7.31
C GLY A 384 -18.29 -16.05 8.67
N GLY A 385 -17.24 -15.61 9.39
CA GLY A 385 -17.31 -14.86 10.66
C GLY A 385 -17.59 -13.37 10.48
#